data_a8789abd03ce198afc1b3531a553c014
#
_entry.id   a8789abd03ce198afc1b3531a553c014
#
_cell.length_a   1.000
_cell.length_b   1.000
_cell.length_c   1.000
_cell.angle_alpha   90.00
_cell.angle_beta   90.00
_cell.angle_gamma   90.00
#
_symmetry.space_group_name_H-M   'P 1'
#
loop_
_entity.id
_entity.type
_entity.pdbx_description
1 polymer ?
#
loop_
_entity_poly.entity_id
_entity_poly.type
_entity_poly.pdbx_seq_one_letter_code
_entity_poly.pdbx_strand_id
1 'polypeptide(L)'
;MALEADIDDLYKKPLNEFTAARNALAKSLSGDAAKHVKGLTKPTVVPWAVNQLYWHARPAYTKLMTAGEALREAQIAALGGKAAKLSKAAETHRAAVAAAVREAVRLAAESDAHPSAEEIARTLEALSLAAERPSPPGRLTEAVAPAGFEALAGMKVTPPSPSPKATARAEREKEAAADAQRRELEREVAAAERDLQRAQEAETSARERLERATEERRRAESALAALRDHR
;
A
#
# COMPACT_ATOMS: atom_id res chain seq x y z
N MET A 1 25.71 21.27 -2.95
CA MET A 1 24.59 20.94 -3.89
C MET A 1 24.81 19.60 -4.60
N ALA A 2 26.01 19.25 -5.11
CA ALA A 2 26.25 17.94 -5.74
C ALA A 2 26.04 16.75 -4.78
N LEU A 3 26.61 16.79 -3.58
CA LEU A 3 26.50 15.70 -2.60
C LEU A 3 25.06 15.39 -2.18
N GLU A 4 24.21 16.41 -2.00
CA GLU A 4 22.82 16.20 -1.64
C GLU A 4 22.03 15.52 -2.75
N ALA A 5 22.33 15.85 -4.01
CA ALA A 5 21.73 15.16 -5.17
C ALA A 5 22.18 13.69 -5.24
N ASP A 6 23.45 13.41 -4.98
CA ASP A 6 23.98 12.04 -4.94
C ASP A 6 23.34 11.23 -3.79
N ILE A 7 23.08 11.87 -2.65
CA ILE A 7 22.35 11.25 -1.54
C ILE A 7 20.90 11.01 -1.92
N ASP A 8 20.22 11.95 -2.58
CA ASP A 8 18.86 11.74 -3.08
C ASP A 8 18.78 10.53 -4.02
N ASP A 9 19.76 10.37 -4.89
CA ASP A 9 19.85 9.25 -5.81
C ASP A 9 20.04 7.90 -5.11
N LEU A 10 20.64 7.86 -3.93
CA LEU A 10 20.67 6.64 -3.10
C LEU A 10 19.27 6.22 -2.65
N TYR A 11 18.45 7.18 -2.22
CA TYR A 11 17.11 6.91 -1.72
C TYR A 11 16.07 6.61 -2.84
N LYS A 12 16.41 6.88 -4.10
CA LYS A 12 15.63 6.47 -5.28
C LYS A 12 15.89 5.02 -5.69
N LYS A 13 17.03 4.43 -5.28
CA LYS A 13 17.43 3.09 -5.69
C LYS A 13 16.55 1.98 -5.09
N PRO A 14 16.50 0.81 -5.74
CA PRO A 14 15.95 -0.40 -5.14
C PRO A 14 16.56 -0.66 -3.75
N LEU A 15 15.73 -1.17 -2.83
CA LEU A 15 16.13 -1.33 -1.43
C LEU A 15 17.34 -2.26 -1.24
N ASN A 16 17.46 -3.30 -2.07
CA ASN A 16 18.57 -4.25 -2.07
C ASN A 16 19.89 -3.62 -2.55
N GLU A 17 19.85 -2.58 -3.39
CA GLU A 17 21.02 -1.90 -3.93
C GLU A 17 21.56 -0.78 -3.02
N PHE A 18 20.74 -0.28 -2.09
CA PHE A 18 21.07 0.88 -1.27
C PHE A 18 22.45 0.77 -0.60
N THR A 19 22.75 -0.35 0.06
CA THR A 19 23.99 -0.52 0.81
C THR A 19 25.22 -0.54 -0.10
N ALA A 20 25.14 -1.20 -1.23
CA ALA A 20 26.25 -1.24 -2.20
C ALA A 20 26.51 0.16 -2.80
N ALA A 21 25.44 0.86 -3.20
CA ALA A 21 25.50 2.20 -3.75
C ALA A 21 26.02 3.21 -2.74
N ARG A 22 25.54 3.19 -1.50
CA ARG A 22 26.05 4.02 -0.39
C ARG A 22 27.54 3.83 -0.18
N ASN A 23 27.99 2.57 -0.13
CA ASN A 23 29.38 2.26 0.09
C ASN A 23 30.27 2.68 -1.11
N ALA A 24 29.76 2.57 -2.34
CA ALA A 24 30.44 3.05 -3.54
C ALA A 24 30.57 4.59 -3.52
N LEU A 25 29.48 5.29 -3.22
CA LEU A 25 29.49 6.75 -3.08
C LEU A 25 30.47 7.21 -1.97
N ALA A 26 30.45 6.56 -0.80
CA ALA A 26 31.37 6.90 0.27
C ALA A 26 32.85 6.70 -0.11
N LYS A 27 33.16 5.72 -0.98
CA LYS A 27 34.53 5.49 -1.49
C LYS A 27 34.97 6.54 -2.51
N SER A 28 34.04 7.15 -3.24
CA SER A 28 34.36 8.22 -4.22
C SER A 28 34.58 9.59 -3.56
N LEU A 29 34.27 9.71 -2.28
CA LEU A 29 34.38 10.93 -1.49
C LEU A 29 35.55 10.84 -0.52
N SER A 30 35.92 11.96 0.06
CA SER A 30 36.99 12.07 1.09
C SER A 30 36.50 12.89 2.29
N GLY A 31 37.23 12.79 3.42
CA GLY A 31 36.96 13.58 4.60
C GLY A 31 35.60 13.38 5.24
N ASP A 32 34.96 14.45 5.64
CA ASP A 32 33.68 14.41 6.36
C ASP A 32 32.49 14.02 5.46
N ALA A 33 32.57 14.32 4.17
CA ALA A 33 31.55 13.88 3.18
C ALA A 33 31.50 12.35 3.10
N ALA A 34 32.65 11.69 3.04
CA ALA A 34 32.73 10.23 3.04
C ALA A 34 32.17 9.62 4.33
N LYS A 35 32.49 10.21 5.49
CA LYS A 35 31.96 9.78 6.80
C LYS A 35 30.44 9.96 6.87
N HIS A 36 29.93 11.11 6.41
CA HIS A 36 28.51 11.40 6.38
C HIS A 36 27.75 10.38 5.55
N VAL A 37 28.16 10.14 4.30
CA VAL A 37 27.51 9.17 3.42
C VAL A 37 27.59 7.75 3.99
N LYS A 38 28.72 7.35 4.55
CA LYS A 38 28.88 6.03 5.19
C LYS A 38 27.95 5.84 6.39
N GLY A 39 27.61 6.92 7.09
CA GLY A 39 26.70 6.95 8.24
C GLY A 39 25.22 6.92 7.87
N LEU A 40 24.85 7.07 6.59
CA LEU A 40 23.44 7.05 6.18
C LEU A 40 22.80 5.70 6.44
N THR A 41 21.66 5.72 7.12
CA THR A 41 20.91 4.53 7.47
C THR A 41 20.12 4.03 6.25
N LYS A 42 20.17 2.72 6.01
CA LYS A 42 19.32 2.07 5.02
C LYS A 42 17.86 2.10 5.50
N PRO A 43 16.91 2.57 4.67
CA PRO A 43 15.50 2.50 5.02
C PRO A 43 15.02 1.07 5.28
N THR A 44 14.04 0.92 6.17
CA THR A 44 13.22 -0.30 6.17
C THR A 44 12.22 -0.28 5.00
N VAL A 45 11.56 -1.40 4.71
CA VAL A 45 10.79 -1.57 3.47
C VAL A 45 9.63 -0.57 3.33
N VAL A 46 8.94 -0.24 4.42
CA VAL A 46 7.80 0.70 4.40
C VAL A 46 8.26 2.15 4.18
N PRO A 47 9.20 2.73 4.95
CA PRO A 47 9.80 4.04 4.65
C PRO A 47 10.37 4.14 3.24
N TRP A 48 11.03 3.07 2.76
CA TRP A 48 11.54 3.05 1.41
C TRP A 48 10.41 3.18 0.37
N ALA A 49 9.29 2.45 0.52
CA ALA A 49 8.14 2.57 -0.38
C ALA A 49 7.52 3.98 -0.36
N VAL A 50 7.46 4.63 0.81
CA VAL A 50 7.04 6.04 0.94
C VAL A 50 8.03 6.98 0.25
N ASN A 51 9.34 6.71 0.32
CA ASN A 51 10.34 7.47 -0.42
C ASN A 51 10.15 7.30 -1.94
N GLN A 52 9.86 6.09 -2.44
CA GLN A 52 9.59 5.87 -3.86
C GLN A 52 8.36 6.68 -4.31
N LEU A 53 7.29 6.75 -3.50
CA LEU A 53 6.14 7.59 -3.79
C LEU A 53 6.54 9.07 -3.94
N TYR A 54 7.40 9.58 -3.06
CA TYR A 54 7.91 10.96 -3.14
C TYR A 54 8.72 11.20 -4.42
N TRP A 55 9.59 10.27 -4.81
CA TRP A 55 10.49 10.44 -5.94
C TRP A 55 9.83 10.19 -7.29
N HIS A 56 8.99 9.18 -7.40
CA HIS A 56 8.46 8.69 -8.68
C HIS A 56 6.98 9.00 -8.91
N ALA A 57 6.23 9.36 -7.86
CA ALA A 57 4.80 9.72 -7.95
C ALA A 57 4.50 11.03 -7.20
N ARG A 58 5.29 12.06 -7.44
CA ARG A 58 5.21 13.38 -6.79
C ARG A 58 3.81 13.96 -6.72
N PRO A 59 2.97 13.90 -7.79
CA PRO A 59 1.61 14.41 -7.72
C PRO A 59 0.75 13.73 -6.66
N ALA A 60 0.85 12.40 -6.52
CA ALA A 60 0.12 11.63 -5.51
C ALA A 60 0.59 11.99 -4.09
N TYR A 61 1.91 12.09 -3.89
CA TYR A 61 2.49 12.55 -2.63
C TYR A 61 2.01 13.95 -2.26
N THR A 62 2.13 14.92 -3.17
CA THR A 62 1.74 16.32 -2.91
C THR A 62 0.25 16.43 -2.61
N LYS A 63 -0.61 15.72 -3.37
CA LYS A 63 -2.06 15.69 -3.13
C LYS A 63 -2.40 15.18 -1.72
N LEU A 64 -1.69 14.14 -1.26
CA LEU A 64 -1.86 13.61 0.09
C LEU A 64 -1.44 14.65 1.14
N MET A 65 -0.27 15.28 0.99
CA MET A 65 0.22 16.29 1.94
C MET A 65 -0.75 17.48 2.07
N THR A 66 -1.25 17.98 0.93
CA THR A 66 -2.25 19.07 0.89
C THR A 66 -3.58 18.65 1.54
N ALA A 67 -4.04 17.42 1.28
CA ALA A 67 -5.27 16.92 1.91
C ALA A 67 -5.12 16.74 3.43
N GLY A 68 -3.94 16.35 3.91
CA GLY A 68 -3.63 16.26 5.34
C GLY A 68 -3.60 17.65 6.01
N GLU A 69 -3.02 18.64 5.37
CA GLU A 69 -3.04 20.04 5.84
C GLU A 69 -4.47 20.57 5.97
N ALA A 70 -5.28 20.37 4.93
CA ALA A 70 -6.68 20.80 4.92
C ALA A 70 -7.51 20.09 6.01
N LEU A 71 -7.24 18.80 6.28
CA LEU A 71 -7.90 18.08 7.36
C LEU A 71 -7.50 18.62 8.73
N ARG A 72 -6.22 18.87 8.96
CA ARG A 72 -5.71 19.45 10.21
C ARG A 72 -6.32 20.85 10.47
N GLU A 73 -6.37 21.70 9.45
CA GLU A 73 -7.02 23.03 9.55
C GLU A 73 -8.52 22.92 9.87
N ALA A 74 -9.21 21.96 9.22
CA ALA A 74 -10.63 21.73 9.50
C ALA A 74 -10.87 21.20 10.92
N GLN A 75 -9.96 20.37 11.46
CA GLN A 75 -9.99 19.88 12.84
C GLN A 75 -9.81 21.04 13.83
N ILE A 76 -8.83 21.91 13.62
CA ILE A 76 -8.58 23.10 14.44
C ILE A 76 -9.81 24.03 14.41
N ALA A 77 -10.37 24.27 13.22
CA ALA A 77 -11.57 25.11 13.07
C ALA A 77 -12.79 24.50 13.76
N ALA A 78 -12.92 23.18 13.77
CA ALA A 78 -14.00 22.47 14.46
C ALA A 78 -13.93 22.63 15.98
N LEU A 79 -12.73 22.64 16.57
CA LEU A 79 -12.53 22.96 17.99
C LEU A 79 -13.01 24.37 18.34
N GLY A 80 -12.95 25.32 17.39
CA GLY A 80 -13.52 26.68 17.50
C GLY A 80 -15.00 26.78 17.09
N GLY A 81 -15.73 25.66 17.00
CA GLY A 81 -17.17 25.63 16.66
C GLY A 81 -17.49 25.69 15.15
N LYS A 82 -16.52 25.65 14.24
CA LYS A 82 -16.68 25.71 12.79
C LYS A 82 -16.53 24.35 12.12
N ALA A 83 -17.39 23.39 12.44
CA ALA A 83 -17.27 21.99 12.01
C ALA A 83 -17.70 21.70 10.54
N ALA A 84 -18.29 22.67 9.82
CA ALA A 84 -18.94 22.45 8.52
C ALA A 84 -18.06 21.80 7.43
N LYS A 85 -16.74 21.97 7.47
CA LYS A 85 -15.80 21.45 6.47
C LYS A 85 -15.11 20.13 6.87
N LEU A 86 -15.27 19.70 8.12
CA LEU A 86 -14.51 18.57 8.68
C LEU A 86 -14.79 17.25 7.96
N SER A 87 -16.06 16.91 7.72
CA SER A 87 -16.44 15.67 7.05
C SER A 87 -15.86 15.57 5.64
N LYS A 88 -15.98 16.64 4.86
CA LYS A 88 -15.44 16.69 3.49
C LYS A 88 -13.92 16.62 3.46
N ALA A 89 -13.23 17.30 4.38
CA ALA A 89 -11.78 17.24 4.49
C ALA A 89 -11.30 15.82 4.86
N ALA A 90 -11.99 15.16 5.79
CA ALA A 90 -11.70 13.79 6.19
C ALA A 90 -11.91 12.79 5.03
N GLU A 91 -12.98 12.94 4.25
CA GLU A 91 -13.24 12.10 3.08
C GLU A 91 -12.15 12.31 2.00
N THR A 92 -11.82 13.57 1.71
CA THR A 92 -10.77 13.91 0.73
C THR A 92 -9.42 13.34 1.16
N HIS A 93 -9.07 13.44 2.45
CA HIS A 93 -7.84 12.89 2.98
C HIS A 93 -7.80 11.36 2.88
N ARG A 94 -8.87 10.66 3.27
CA ARG A 94 -8.96 9.19 3.11
C ARG A 94 -8.79 8.75 1.67
N ALA A 95 -9.44 9.43 0.73
CA ALA A 95 -9.28 9.13 -0.68
C ALA A 95 -7.84 9.37 -1.18
N ALA A 96 -7.17 10.41 -0.69
CA ALA A 96 -5.77 10.70 -1.02
C ALA A 96 -4.82 9.65 -0.42
N VAL A 97 -5.03 9.22 0.83
CA VAL A 97 -4.26 8.11 1.46
C VAL A 97 -4.41 6.84 0.63
N ALA A 98 -5.64 6.42 0.33
CA ALA A 98 -5.89 5.20 -0.44
C ALA A 98 -5.22 5.24 -1.83
N ALA A 99 -5.23 6.39 -2.51
CA ALA A 99 -4.54 6.56 -3.79
C ALA A 99 -3.01 6.48 -3.64
N ALA A 100 -2.46 7.14 -2.63
CA ALA A 100 -1.02 7.14 -2.35
C ALA A 100 -0.51 5.73 -1.96
N VAL A 101 -1.28 4.98 -1.16
CA VAL A 101 -0.97 3.59 -0.81
C VAL A 101 -0.90 2.70 -2.04
N ARG A 102 -1.92 2.74 -2.91
CA ARG A 102 -1.92 1.94 -4.15
C ARG A 102 -0.70 2.24 -5.01
N GLU A 103 -0.32 3.51 -5.13
CA GLU A 103 0.82 3.91 -5.91
C GLU A 103 2.15 3.49 -5.27
N ALA A 104 2.30 3.62 -3.94
CA ALA A 104 3.48 3.16 -3.21
C ALA A 104 3.66 1.64 -3.32
N VAL A 105 2.58 0.85 -3.20
CA VAL A 105 2.60 -0.60 -3.38
C VAL A 105 2.99 -0.98 -4.80
N ARG A 106 2.44 -0.30 -5.82
CA ARG A 106 2.79 -0.51 -7.23
C ARG A 106 4.29 -0.28 -7.48
N LEU A 107 4.80 0.87 -7.02
CA LEU A 107 6.23 1.21 -7.15
C LEU A 107 7.14 0.22 -6.40
N ALA A 108 6.71 -0.26 -5.25
CA ALA A 108 7.46 -1.26 -4.49
C ALA A 108 7.53 -2.61 -5.23
N ALA A 109 6.41 -3.04 -5.83
CA ALA A 109 6.35 -4.27 -6.60
C ALA A 109 7.25 -4.26 -7.84
N GLU A 110 7.49 -3.10 -8.47
CA GLU A 110 8.44 -2.94 -9.59
C GLU A 110 9.89 -3.25 -9.18
N SER A 111 10.21 -3.20 -7.89
CA SER A 111 11.51 -3.52 -7.32
C SER A 111 11.50 -4.83 -6.51
N ASP A 112 10.52 -5.71 -6.75
CA ASP A 112 10.33 -7.00 -6.05
C ASP A 112 10.23 -6.84 -4.52
N ALA A 113 9.67 -5.73 -4.06
CA ALA A 113 9.44 -5.44 -2.64
C ALA A 113 7.93 -5.45 -2.34
N HIS A 114 7.55 -6.14 -1.27
CA HIS A 114 6.15 -6.35 -0.89
C HIS A 114 5.86 -5.83 0.54
N PRO A 115 5.89 -4.50 0.75
CA PRO A 115 5.56 -3.92 2.05
C PRO A 115 4.06 -4.09 2.37
N SER A 116 3.73 -4.12 3.65
CA SER A 116 2.34 -4.11 4.11
C SER A 116 1.64 -2.81 3.71
N ALA A 117 0.54 -2.91 2.96
CA ALA A 117 -0.28 -1.76 2.57
C ALA A 117 -0.83 -1.01 3.79
N GLU A 118 -1.14 -1.73 4.87
CA GLU A 118 -1.63 -1.15 6.13
C GLU A 118 -0.55 -0.32 6.84
N GLU A 119 0.70 -0.80 6.85
CA GLU A 119 1.81 -0.06 7.45
C GLU A 119 2.18 1.17 6.61
N ILE A 120 2.11 1.07 5.28
CA ILE A 120 2.24 2.23 4.37
C ILE A 120 1.14 3.24 4.68
N ALA A 121 -0.13 2.81 4.80
CA ALA A 121 -1.25 3.69 5.11
C ALA A 121 -1.02 4.45 6.41
N ARG A 122 -0.68 3.74 7.50
CA ARG A 122 -0.37 4.35 8.81
C ARG A 122 0.76 5.38 8.71
N THR A 123 1.83 5.05 8.01
CA THR A 123 2.98 5.97 7.84
C THR A 123 2.59 7.21 7.02
N LEU A 124 1.81 7.04 5.94
CA LEU A 124 1.34 8.14 5.11
C LEU A 124 0.32 9.03 5.82
N GLU A 125 -0.58 8.46 6.62
CA GLU A 125 -1.51 9.20 7.47
C GLU A 125 -0.75 10.03 8.49
N ALA A 126 0.17 9.41 9.23
CA ALA A 126 1.00 10.10 10.22
C ALA A 126 1.80 11.24 9.58
N LEU A 127 2.45 10.98 8.43
CA LEU A 127 3.27 11.97 7.72
C LEU A 127 2.43 13.13 7.20
N SER A 128 1.23 12.88 6.66
CA SER A 128 0.37 13.91 6.09
C SER A 128 -0.27 14.82 7.13
N LEU A 129 -0.53 14.28 8.33
CA LEU A 129 -1.12 15.01 9.45
C LEU A 129 -0.08 15.63 10.38
N ALA A 130 1.21 15.32 10.22
CA ALA A 130 2.27 15.89 11.05
C ALA A 130 2.34 17.42 10.89
N ALA A 131 2.46 18.13 12.01
CA ALA A 131 2.71 19.57 12.01
C ALA A 131 4.11 19.88 11.47
N GLU A 132 5.09 19.08 11.91
CA GLU A 132 6.46 19.11 11.41
C GLU A 132 6.75 17.76 10.72
N ARG A 133 7.19 17.83 9.49
CA ARG A 133 7.51 16.64 8.69
C ARG A 133 9.01 16.38 8.70
N PRO A 134 9.44 15.11 8.65
CA PRO A 134 10.84 14.78 8.48
C PRO A 134 11.44 15.50 7.26
N SER A 135 12.60 16.12 7.46
CA SER A 135 13.32 16.85 6.42
C SER A 135 14.75 16.31 6.29
N PRO A 136 15.27 16.14 5.07
CA PRO A 136 14.62 16.36 3.78
C PRO A 136 13.58 15.26 3.44
N PRO A 137 12.52 15.60 2.70
CA PRO A 137 11.52 14.63 2.30
C PRO A 137 12.10 13.62 1.31
N GLY A 138 11.55 12.39 1.29
CA GLY A 138 12.04 11.32 0.41
C GLY A 138 13.28 10.58 0.93
N ARG A 139 13.65 10.80 2.20
CA ARG A 139 14.77 10.12 2.87
C ARG A 139 14.37 9.49 4.20
N LEU A 140 13.13 9.04 4.31
CA LEU A 140 12.67 8.33 5.50
C LEU A 140 13.46 7.04 5.67
N THR A 141 13.92 6.78 6.91
CA THR A 141 14.61 5.55 7.30
C THR A 141 13.75 4.65 8.17
N GLU A 142 12.82 5.26 8.92
CA GLU A 142 11.91 4.61 9.85
C GLU A 142 10.47 5.04 9.58
N ALA A 143 9.50 4.22 9.98
CA ALA A 143 8.08 4.55 9.86
C ALA A 143 7.74 5.73 10.78
N VAL A 144 6.95 6.68 10.25
CA VAL A 144 6.46 7.81 11.05
C VAL A 144 5.29 7.35 11.89
N ALA A 145 5.39 7.52 13.20
CA ALA A 145 4.29 7.27 14.11
C ALA A 145 3.33 8.48 14.17
N PRO A 146 2.02 8.28 14.40
CA PRO A 146 1.08 9.38 14.59
C PRO A 146 1.51 10.30 15.74
N ALA A 147 1.43 11.61 15.52
CA ALA A 147 1.72 12.60 16.54
C ALA A 147 0.80 12.39 17.77
N GLY A 148 1.40 12.31 18.94
CA GLY A 148 0.71 11.97 20.21
C GLY A 148 1.33 10.73 20.88
N PHE A 149 2.01 9.86 20.15
CA PHE A 149 2.77 8.75 20.74
C PHE A 149 4.15 9.17 21.23
N GLU A 150 4.74 10.23 20.68
CA GLU A 150 6.07 10.72 21.08
C GLU A 150 6.08 11.29 22.50
N ALA A 151 4.99 11.91 22.94
CA ALA A 151 4.83 12.35 24.33
C ALA A 151 4.77 11.16 25.31
N LEU A 152 4.44 9.97 24.83
CA LEU A 152 4.39 8.73 25.62
C LEU A 152 5.70 7.93 25.55
N ALA A 153 6.52 8.10 24.52
CA ALA A 153 7.78 7.37 24.37
C ALA A 153 8.90 7.87 25.33
N GLY A 154 8.80 9.12 25.81
CA GLY A 154 9.75 9.70 26.79
C GLY A 154 9.31 9.60 28.25
N MET A 155 8.04 9.32 28.52
CA MET A 155 7.55 9.03 29.87
C MET A 155 7.53 7.51 30.04
N LYS A 156 8.25 7.02 31.05
CA LYS A 156 7.91 5.73 31.67
C LYS A 156 6.52 5.90 32.30
N VAL A 157 5.51 5.90 31.44
CA VAL A 157 4.14 5.75 31.93
C VAL A 157 4.05 4.28 32.32
N THR A 158 4.12 4.04 33.61
CA THR A 158 3.45 2.87 34.15
C THR A 158 1.98 3.11 33.76
N PRO A 159 1.42 2.35 32.79
CA PRO A 159 0.02 2.54 32.45
C PRO A 159 -0.76 2.36 33.74
N PRO A 160 -1.75 3.21 34.08
CA PRO A 160 -2.70 2.86 35.11
C PRO A 160 -3.23 1.51 34.65
N SER A 161 -3.04 0.48 35.47
CA SER A 161 -3.52 -0.86 35.16
C SER A 161 -4.98 -0.70 34.78
N PRO A 162 -5.38 -0.95 33.52
CA PRO A 162 -6.78 -0.89 33.16
C PRO A 162 -7.48 -1.85 34.07
N SER A 163 -8.60 -1.42 34.65
CA SER A 163 -9.35 -2.32 35.54
C SER A 163 -9.59 -3.64 34.77
N PRO A 164 -9.50 -4.79 35.41
CA PRO A 164 -9.64 -6.10 34.72
C PRO A 164 -10.91 -6.21 33.86
N LYS A 165 -11.92 -5.39 34.15
CA LYS A 165 -13.15 -5.26 33.34
C LYS A 165 -12.98 -4.48 32.04
N ALA A 166 -12.10 -3.47 32.01
CA ALA A 166 -11.89 -2.65 30.80
C ALA A 166 -10.99 -3.38 29.77
N THR A 167 -9.97 -4.10 30.23
CA THR A 167 -9.14 -4.97 29.36
C THR A 167 -9.96 -6.12 28.78
N ALA A 168 -10.74 -6.82 29.60
CA ALA A 168 -11.60 -7.90 29.14
C ALA A 168 -12.67 -7.43 28.13
N ARG A 169 -13.16 -6.20 28.26
CA ARG A 169 -14.10 -5.62 27.28
C ARG A 169 -13.41 -5.29 25.97
N ALA A 170 -12.25 -4.64 25.99
CA ALA A 170 -11.48 -4.29 24.79
C ALA A 170 -10.97 -5.53 24.04
N GLU A 171 -10.59 -6.60 24.76
CA GLU A 171 -10.22 -7.88 24.15
C GLU A 171 -11.41 -8.56 23.47
N ARG A 172 -12.58 -8.58 24.12
CA ARG A 172 -13.82 -9.12 23.52
C ARG A 172 -14.28 -8.33 22.29
N GLU A 173 -14.14 -7.01 22.30
CA GLU A 173 -14.48 -6.16 21.14
C GLU A 173 -13.50 -6.41 19.98
N LYS A 174 -12.22 -6.60 20.24
CA LYS A 174 -11.22 -6.99 19.21
C LYS A 174 -11.47 -8.40 18.66
N GLU A 175 -11.77 -9.35 19.52
CA GLU A 175 -12.07 -10.72 19.12
C GLU A 175 -13.36 -10.79 18.30
N ALA A 176 -14.40 -10.07 18.70
CA ALA A 176 -15.65 -9.96 17.95
C ALA A 176 -15.45 -9.30 16.57
N ALA A 177 -14.60 -8.27 16.47
CA ALA A 177 -14.26 -7.63 15.22
C ALA A 177 -13.45 -8.56 14.30
N ALA A 178 -12.48 -9.31 14.84
CA ALA A 178 -11.71 -10.29 14.10
C ALA A 178 -12.60 -11.46 13.60
N ASP A 179 -13.53 -11.93 14.44
CA ASP A 179 -14.49 -12.96 14.05
C ASP A 179 -15.47 -12.46 12.96
N ALA A 180 -15.89 -11.21 13.02
CA ALA A 180 -16.73 -10.61 11.99
C ALA A 180 -16.00 -10.54 10.64
N GLN A 181 -14.74 -10.10 10.62
CA GLN A 181 -13.91 -10.07 9.42
C GLN A 181 -13.67 -11.47 8.85
N ARG A 182 -13.39 -12.46 9.73
CA ARG A 182 -13.21 -13.84 9.27
C ARG A 182 -14.46 -14.40 8.60
N ARG A 183 -15.64 -14.17 9.20
CA ARG A 183 -16.92 -14.59 8.61
C ARG A 183 -17.23 -13.91 7.28
N GLU A 184 -16.81 -12.66 7.11
CA GLU A 184 -16.98 -11.93 5.84
C GLU A 184 -16.08 -12.53 4.75
N LEU A 185 -14.80 -12.76 5.06
CA LEU A 185 -13.86 -13.44 4.16
C LEU A 185 -14.32 -14.87 3.80
N GLU A 186 -14.82 -15.63 4.76
CA GLU A 186 -15.38 -16.96 4.51
C GLU A 186 -16.56 -16.92 3.54
N ARG A 187 -17.43 -15.89 3.64
CA ARG A 187 -18.54 -15.69 2.70
C ARG A 187 -18.04 -15.32 1.30
N GLU A 188 -17.04 -14.46 1.19
CA GLU A 188 -16.43 -14.08 -0.09
C GLU A 188 -15.76 -15.30 -0.76
N VAL A 189 -15.00 -16.09 0.00
CA VAL A 189 -14.39 -17.34 -0.50
C VAL A 189 -15.47 -18.31 -0.98
N ALA A 190 -16.51 -18.55 -0.19
CA ALA A 190 -17.60 -19.44 -0.59
C ALA A 190 -18.42 -18.92 -1.80
N ALA A 191 -18.47 -17.61 -2.03
CA ALA A 191 -19.06 -17.02 -3.22
C ALA A 191 -18.17 -17.25 -4.44
N ALA A 192 -16.86 -17.00 -4.32
CA ALA A 192 -15.88 -17.20 -5.39
C ALA A 192 -15.78 -18.68 -5.80
N GLU A 193 -15.85 -19.62 -4.85
CA GLU A 193 -15.87 -21.06 -5.14
C GLU A 193 -17.11 -21.48 -5.95
N ARG A 194 -18.28 -20.93 -5.59
CA ARG A 194 -19.51 -21.18 -6.37
C ARG A 194 -19.45 -20.61 -7.78
N ASP A 195 -18.84 -19.44 -7.94
CA ASP A 195 -18.66 -18.82 -9.26
C ASP A 195 -17.68 -19.61 -10.12
N LEU A 196 -16.59 -20.10 -9.52
CA LEU A 196 -15.62 -20.97 -10.18
C LEU A 196 -16.28 -22.29 -10.63
N GLN A 197 -17.06 -22.91 -9.77
CA GLN A 197 -17.77 -24.14 -10.12
C GLN A 197 -18.72 -23.93 -11.30
N ARG A 198 -19.53 -22.84 -11.28
CA ARG A 198 -20.41 -22.49 -12.39
C ARG A 198 -19.65 -22.24 -13.69
N ALA A 199 -18.49 -21.58 -13.62
CA ALA A 199 -17.63 -21.36 -14.79
C ALA A 199 -17.09 -22.68 -15.35
N GLN A 200 -16.67 -23.62 -14.50
CA GLN A 200 -16.19 -24.95 -14.90
C GLN A 200 -17.32 -25.79 -15.54
N GLU A 201 -18.52 -25.77 -14.99
CA GLU A 201 -19.69 -26.46 -15.57
C GLU A 201 -20.08 -25.87 -16.95
N ALA A 202 -20.03 -24.54 -17.07
CA ALA A 202 -20.25 -23.86 -18.34
C ALA A 202 -19.18 -24.19 -19.39
N GLU A 203 -17.90 -24.26 -18.99
CA GLU A 203 -16.80 -24.66 -19.85
C GLU A 203 -16.97 -26.10 -20.35
N THR A 204 -17.31 -27.04 -19.45
CA THR A 204 -17.58 -28.45 -19.82
C THR A 204 -18.72 -28.56 -20.82
N SER A 205 -19.84 -27.88 -20.57
CA SER A 205 -20.97 -27.84 -21.47
C SER A 205 -20.64 -27.23 -22.84
N ALA A 206 -19.78 -26.20 -22.86
CA ALA A 206 -19.32 -25.57 -24.10
C ALA A 206 -18.43 -26.53 -24.93
N ARG A 207 -17.54 -27.27 -24.25
CA ARG A 207 -16.68 -28.28 -24.89
C ARG A 207 -17.53 -29.40 -25.54
N GLU A 208 -18.47 -29.94 -24.82
CA GLU A 208 -19.39 -30.99 -25.36
C GLU A 208 -20.24 -30.50 -26.56
N ARG A 209 -20.67 -29.21 -26.56
CA ARG A 209 -21.36 -28.63 -27.71
C ARG A 209 -20.40 -28.48 -28.91
N LEU A 210 -19.17 -28.05 -28.67
CA LEU A 210 -18.14 -27.90 -29.70
C LEU A 210 -17.82 -29.27 -30.34
N GLU A 211 -17.64 -30.31 -29.53
CA GLU A 211 -17.42 -31.68 -30.03
C GLU A 211 -18.57 -32.18 -30.90
N ARG A 212 -19.80 -32.00 -30.43
CA ARG A 212 -21.00 -32.37 -31.24
C ARG A 212 -21.06 -31.61 -32.56
N ALA A 213 -20.84 -30.29 -32.52
CA ALA A 213 -20.86 -29.47 -33.73
C ALA A 213 -19.72 -29.83 -34.71
N THR A 214 -18.55 -30.19 -34.19
CA THR A 214 -17.43 -30.64 -35.04
C THR A 214 -17.72 -31.99 -35.70
N GLU A 215 -18.36 -32.91 -34.99
CA GLU A 215 -18.74 -34.22 -35.54
C GLU A 215 -19.85 -34.07 -36.62
N GLU A 216 -20.85 -33.24 -36.36
CA GLU A 216 -21.90 -32.92 -37.33
C GLU A 216 -21.32 -32.29 -38.60
N ARG A 217 -20.40 -31.34 -38.45
CA ARG A 217 -19.70 -30.75 -39.61
C ARG A 217 -18.92 -31.80 -40.40
N ARG A 218 -18.20 -32.70 -39.76
CA ARG A 218 -17.44 -33.75 -40.41
C ARG A 218 -18.34 -34.72 -41.17
N ARG A 219 -19.52 -35.06 -40.61
CA ARG A 219 -20.52 -35.89 -41.30
C ARG A 219 -21.09 -35.20 -42.53
N ALA A 220 -21.39 -33.91 -42.42
CA ALA A 220 -21.86 -33.10 -43.53
C ALA A 220 -20.83 -32.96 -44.65
N GLU A 221 -19.56 -32.73 -44.30
CA GLU A 221 -18.44 -32.68 -45.26
C GLU A 221 -18.25 -34.02 -45.98
N SER A 222 -18.33 -35.13 -45.26
CA SER A 222 -18.25 -36.48 -45.85
C SER A 222 -19.41 -36.78 -46.83
N ALA A 223 -20.63 -36.40 -46.42
CA ALA A 223 -21.82 -36.56 -47.28
C ALA A 223 -21.73 -35.70 -48.53
N LEU A 224 -21.21 -34.49 -48.43
CA LEU A 224 -21.02 -33.57 -49.54
C LEU A 224 -19.94 -34.13 -50.52
N ALA A 225 -18.85 -34.72 -50.02
CA ALA A 225 -17.81 -35.36 -50.83
C ALA A 225 -18.37 -36.53 -51.60
N ALA A 226 -19.12 -37.42 -50.94
CA ALA A 226 -19.77 -38.58 -51.61
C ALA A 226 -20.71 -38.17 -52.75
N LEU A 227 -21.46 -37.07 -52.57
CA LEU A 227 -22.37 -36.55 -53.64
C LEU A 227 -21.57 -35.94 -54.81
N ARG A 228 -20.38 -35.41 -54.58
CA ARG A 228 -19.50 -34.88 -55.67
C ARG A 228 -18.83 -35.98 -56.49
N ASP A 229 -18.48 -37.11 -55.87
CA ASP A 229 -17.89 -38.24 -56.54
C ASP A 229 -18.89 -39.03 -57.42
N HIS A 230 -20.18 -38.82 -57.22
CA HIS A 230 -21.24 -39.46 -58.00
C HIS A 230 -21.74 -38.61 -59.19
N ARG A 231 -21.09 -37.47 -59.45
CA ARG A 231 -21.46 -36.53 -60.53
C ARG A 231 -20.39 -36.49 -61.62
#